data_c395acf77e957573d3e93f4ef5f13cc4
#
_entry.id   c395acf77e957573d3e93f4ef5f13cc4
#
_cell.length_a   1.000
_cell.length_b   1.000
_cell.length_c   1.000
_cell.angle_alpha   90.00
_cell.angle_beta   90.00
_cell.angle_gamma   90.00
#
_symmetry.space_group_name_H-M   'P 1'
#
loop_
_entity.id
_entity.type
_entity.pdbx_description
1 polymer ?
#
loop_
_entity_poly.entity_id
_entity_poly.type
_entity_poly.pdbx_seq_one_letter_code
_entity_poly.pdbx_strand_id
1 'polypeptide(L)'
;MSDRAAYLAAEGYVDELAYELGAVDHEHGRLLIAEGPPRPVAWAANVWLDPQEIKVASISDAATQLRAIQRNWALYAPKLYRRATLIQEQLPNVSSKPLVFGAPAPTAPLGSWTLLDSETILAAPGCTSPFPNGEVQFVEDRRGPPSRAYLKLWEALTIIGRRPGPGERCLDLGSSPGGWSWALQRMGAHVISVDKAPLAPAVARLPEIEHRFDSAFALDPRAIGPVDWLFSDVVCYPARLLALVERWRAAGTCRNFVCTIKFQGPTEHEIARRFAAIPGSQLRHLFHNKHELTWTKIE
;
A
#
# COMPACT_ATOMS: atom_id res chain seq x y z
N MET A 1 3.41 -27.80 -6.54
CA MET A 1 3.08 -26.44 -6.07
C MET A 1 2.47 -26.60 -4.71
N SER A 2 2.91 -25.85 -3.74
CA SER A 2 2.33 -25.89 -2.39
C SER A 2 0.90 -25.35 -2.47
N ASP A 3 -0.09 -26.12 -1.95
CA ASP A 3 -1.46 -25.63 -1.82
C ASP A 3 -1.61 -24.64 -0.62
N ARG A 4 -0.57 -23.88 -0.34
CA ARG A 4 -0.52 -22.93 0.77
C ARG A 4 0.06 -21.59 0.32
N ALA A 5 -0.44 -20.52 0.92
CA ALA A 5 0.14 -19.19 0.86
C ALA A 5 0.34 -18.64 2.28
N ALA A 6 1.34 -17.77 2.45
CA ALA A 6 1.56 -17.10 3.71
C ALA A 6 1.39 -15.58 3.52
N TYR A 7 0.65 -14.97 4.43
CA TYR A 7 0.21 -13.58 4.35
C TYR A 7 0.79 -12.81 5.53
N LEU A 8 1.67 -11.87 5.26
CA LEU A 8 2.21 -11.00 6.30
C LEU A 8 1.25 -9.84 6.51
N ALA A 9 0.57 -9.82 7.63
CA ALA A 9 -0.36 -8.75 7.99
C ALA A 9 0.36 -7.39 8.09
N ALA A 10 -0.33 -6.33 7.73
CA ALA A 10 0.08 -4.99 8.10
C ALA A 10 0.22 -4.87 9.64
N GLU A 11 1.13 -4.02 10.11
CA GLU A 11 1.40 -3.91 11.56
C GLU A 11 0.17 -3.41 12.30
N GLY A 12 -0.25 -4.17 13.33
CA GLY A 12 -1.45 -3.89 14.13
C GLY A 12 -2.76 -4.40 13.53
N TYR A 13 -2.73 -5.13 12.38
CA TYR A 13 -3.95 -5.55 11.67
C TYR A 13 -3.99 -7.07 11.39
N VAL A 14 -3.49 -7.88 12.31
CA VAL A 14 -3.53 -9.35 12.22
C VAL A 14 -4.97 -9.85 12.21
N ASP A 15 -5.81 -9.32 13.10
CA ASP A 15 -7.21 -9.71 13.22
C ASP A 15 -8.02 -9.38 11.96
N GLU A 16 -7.73 -8.23 11.34
CA GLU A 16 -8.36 -7.79 10.11
C GLU A 16 -8.01 -8.72 8.94
N LEU A 17 -6.73 -9.10 8.85
CA LEU A 17 -6.28 -10.06 7.85
C LEU A 17 -6.87 -11.47 8.12
N ALA A 18 -6.89 -11.92 9.38
CA ALA A 18 -7.49 -13.19 9.74
C ALA A 18 -8.99 -13.25 9.39
N TYR A 19 -9.72 -12.15 9.63
CA TYR A 19 -11.12 -12.02 9.23
C TYR A 19 -11.29 -12.11 7.70
N GLU A 20 -10.41 -11.46 6.94
CA GLU A 20 -10.45 -11.46 5.48
C GLU A 20 -10.10 -12.84 4.89
N LEU A 21 -9.17 -13.55 5.50
CA LEU A 21 -8.79 -14.92 5.14
C LEU A 21 -9.86 -15.95 5.51
N GLY A 22 -10.57 -15.77 6.63
CA GLY A 22 -11.52 -16.71 7.18
C GLY A 22 -10.82 -17.85 7.89
N ALA A 23 -10.37 -18.90 7.17
CA ALA A 23 -9.61 -19.99 7.75
C ALA A 23 -8.11 -19.68 7.73
N VAL A 24 -7.45 -19.84 8.89
CA VAL A 24 -6.00 -19.71 9.07
C VAL A 24 -5.50 -20.99 9.73
N ASP A 25 -4.53 -21.66 9.10
CA ASP A 25 -4.01 -22.94 9.61
C ASP A 25 -2.95 -22.71 10.69
N HIS A 26 -2.14 -21.67 10.52
CA HIS A 26 -1.06 -21.37 11.45
C HIS A 26 -0.79 -19.87 11.52
N GLU A 27 -0.52 -19.39 12.73
CA GLU A 27 -0.12 -18.00 13.00
C GLU A 27 1.30 -17.97 13.56
N HIS A 28 2.15 -17.12 12.94
CA HIS A 28 3.52 -16.90 13.39
C HIS A 28 3.79 -15.39 13.49
N GLY A 29 3.42 -14.78 14.61
CA GLY A 29 3.39 -13.33 14.75
C GLY A 29 2.38 -12.71 13.78
N ARG A 30 2.84 -11.80 12.90
CA ARG A 30 1.97 -11.21 11.86
C ARG A 30 1.83 -12.10 10.60
N LEU A 31 2.53 -13.22 10.51
CA LEU A 31 2.48 -14.10 9.36
C LEU A 31 1.37 -15.15 9.55
N LEU A 32 0.34 -15.09 8.73
CA LEU A 32 -0.77 -16.03 8.70
C LEU A 32 -0.59 -17.00 7.52
N ILE A 33 -0.64 -18.29 7.78
CA ILE A 33 -0.55 -19.34 6.77
C ILE A 33 -1.94 -19.90 6.55
N ALA A 34 -2.37 -19.97 5.30
CA ALA A 34 -3.67 -20.50 4.92
C ALA A 34 -3.55 -21.45 3.74
N GLU A 35 -4.42 -22.46 3.70
CA GLU A 35 -4.55 -23.39 2.59
C GLU A 35 -5.07 -22.69 1.31
N GLY A 36 -4.71 -23.26 0.18
CA GLY A 36 -5.10 -22.81 -1.13
C GLY A 36 -4.12 -21.85 -1.80
N PRO A 37 -4.40 -21.52 -3.08
CA PRO A 37 -3.54 -20.60 -3.83
C PRO A 37 -3.59 -19.18 -3.25
N PRO A 38 -2.55 -18.36 -3.49
CA PRO A 38 -2.55 -16.96 -3.11
C PRO A 38 -3.77 -16.22 -3.66
N ARG A 39 -4.46 -15.50 -2.79
CA ARG A 39 -5.63 -14.69 -3.16
C ARG A 39 -5.43 -13.22 -2.79
N PRO A 40 -6.06 -12.29 -3.52
CA PRO A 40 -6.03 -10.88 -3.17
C PRO A 40 -6.67 -10.66 -1.79
N VAL A 41 -5.94 -9.99 -0.91
CA VAL A 41 -6.40 -9.54 0.42
C VAL A 41 -5.93 -8.11 0.64
N ALA A 42 -6.72 -7.32 1.34
CA ALA A 42 -6.41 -5.91 1.52
C ALA A 42 -5.44 -5.66 2.69
N TRP A 43 -5.52 -6.47 3.75
CA TRP A 43 -4.77 -6.25 5.00
C TRP A 43 -3.40 -6.93 5.05
N ALA A 44 -2.95 -7.58 3.96
CA ALA A 44 -1.60 -8.09 3.87
C ALA A 44 -0.63 -7.02 3.34
N ALA A 45 0.43 -6.77 4.09
CA ALA A 45 1.57 -5.97 3.62
C ALA A 45 2.37 -6.71 2.54
N ASN A 46 2.44 -8.03 2.63
CA ASN A 46 3.11 -8.90 1.66
C ASN A 46 2.47 -10.29 1.64
N VAL A 47 2.41 -10.92 0.47
CA VAL A 47 1.98 -12.32 0.34
C VAL A 47 3.16 -13.13 -0.16
N TRP A 48 3.49 -14.19 0.55
CA TRP A 48 4.56 -15.12 0.23
C TRP A 48 4.00 -16.21 -0.68
N LEU A 49 4.58 -16.36 -1.84
CA LEU A 49 4.13 -17.28 -2.88
C LEU A 49 4.89 -18.60 -2.77
N ASP A 50 4.17 -19.72 -2.80
CA ASP A 50 4.74 -21.08 -2.67
C ASP A 50 5.70 -21.25 -1.48
N PRO A 51 5.29 -20.93 -0.24
CA PRO A 51 6.14 -21.07 0.92
C PRO A 51 6.50 -22.54 1.18
N GLN A 52 7.77 -22.79 1.47
CA GLN A 52 8.32 -24.13 1.70
C GLN A 52 8.93 -24.22 3.10
N GLU A 53 8.69 -25.33 3.79
CA GLU A 53 9.38 -25.63 5.03
C GLU A 53 10.71 -26.35 4.72
N ILE A 54 11.79 -25.86 5.27
CA ILE A 54 13.15 -26.33 5.07
C ILE A 54 13.75 -26.70 6.41
N LYS A 55 14.15 -27.97 6.58
CA LYS A 55 14.88 -28.42 7.76
C LYS A 55 16.35 -27.98 7.67
N VAL A 56 16.86 -27.42 8.77
CA VAL A 56 18.21 -26.85 8.85
C VAL A 56 18.93 -27.33 10.10
N ALA A 57 20.16 -27.81 9.91
CA ALA A 57 20.96 -28.35 11.01
C ALA A 57 21.75 -27.24 11.76
N SER A 58 22.08 -26.14 11.10
CA SER A 58 22.88 -25.06 11.65
C SER A 58 22.58 -23.71 10.98
N ILE A 59 23.14 -22.62 11.51
CA ILE A 59 23.08 -21.28 10.92
C ILE A 59 23.69 -21.28 9.52
N SER A 60 24.85 -21.90 9.34
CA SER A 60 25.52 -21.96 8.03
C SER A 60 24.79 -22.85 7.02
N ASP A 61 24.18 -23.94 7.49
CA ASP A 61 23.35 -24.79 6.66
C ASP A 61 22.10 -24.03 6.17
N ALA A 62 21.42 -23.32 7.06
CA ALA A 62 20.28 -22.47 6.75
C ALA A 62 20.63 -21.43 5.65
N ALA A 63 21.72 -20.71 5.82
CA ALA A 63 22.17 -19.74 4.84
C ALA A 63 22.54 -20.39 3.49
N THR A 64 23.12 -21.60 3.52
CA THR A 64 23.49 -22.35 2.31
C THR A 64 22.25 -22.78 1.55
N GLN A 65 21.25 -23.33 2.22
CA GLN A 65 20.01 -23.78 1.61
C GLN A 65 19.22 -22.59 1.02
N LEU A 66 19.11 -21.45 1.74
CA LEU A 66 18.47 -20.26 1.20
C LEU A 66 19.20 -19.71 -0.04
N ARG A 67 20.54 -19.66 -0.02
CA ARG A 67 21.34 -19.25 -1.20
C ARG A 67 21.20 -20.18 -2.40
N ALA A 68 20.97 -21.47 -2.17
CA ALA A 68 20.74 -22.43 -3.25
C ALA A 68 19.43 -22.18 -3.98
N ILE A 69 18.41 -21.59 -3.33
CA ILE A 69 17.13 -21.27 -3.93
C ILE A 69 17.22 -19.95 -4.69
N GLN A 70 17.71 -18.88 -4.06
CA GLN A 70 17.90 -17.57 -4.69
C GLN A 70 18.85 -16.67 -3.89
N ARG A 71 19.15 -15.50 -4.47
CA ARG A 71 20.11 -14.55 -3.89
C ARG A 71 19.51 -13.65 -2.81
N ASN A 72 18.34 -13.05 -3.05
CA ASN A 72 17.84 -11.94 -2.25
C ASN A 72 16.72 -12.40 -1.33
N TRP A 73 16.91 -12.22 -0.03
CA TRP A 73 15.98 -12.64 1.00
C TRP A 73 15.70 -11.54 2.00
N ALA A 74 14.43 -11.29 2.30
CA ALA A 74 13.96 -10.47 3.39
C ALA A 74 13.63 -11.35 4.60
N LEU A 75 14.17 -11.00 5.74
CA LEU A 75 13.88 -11.67 7.01
C LEU A 75 12.64 -11.10 7.65
N TYR A 76 11.73 -11.97 8.07
CA TYR A 76 10.68 -11.69 9.07
C TYR A 76 10.98 -12.51 10.33
N ALA A 77 11.23 -11.90 11.48
CA ALA A 77 11.67 -12.58 12.69
C ALA A 77 10.82 -12.19 13.90
N PRO A 78 9.60 -12.75 14.06
CA PRO A 78 8.78 -12.53 15.27
C PRO A 78 9.31 -13.29 16.49
N LYS A 79 10.05 -14.37 16.27
CA LYS A 79 10.70 -15.22 17.29
C LYS A 79 12.14 -15.56 16.87
N LEU A 80 12.94 -16.08 17.82
CA LEU A 80 14.31 -16.52 17.56
C LEU A 80 15.19 -15.46 16.89
N TYR A 81 14.96 -14.19 17.19
CA TYR A 81 15.54 -13.03 16.52
C TYR A 81 17.06 -13.15 16.36
N ARG A 82 17.79 -13.47 17.45
CA ARG A 82 19.25 -13.57 17.39
C ARG A 82 19.73 -14.63 16.39
N ARG A 83 19.10 -15.81 16.35
CA ARG A 83 19.46 -16.88 15.41
C ARG A 83 19.14 -16.48 13.98
N ALA A 84 17.95 -15.90 13.75
CA ALA A 84 17.54 -15.43 12.43
C ALA A 84 18.49 -14.33 11.91
N THR A 85 18.88 -13.38 12.75
CA THR A 85 19.86 -12.34 12.38
C THR A 85 21.20 -12.94 11.96
N LEU A 86 21.73 -13.92 12.70
CA LEU A 86 23.00 -14.59 12.35
C LEU A 86 22.92 -15.36 11.01
N ILE A 87 21.75 -15.90 10.67
CA ILE A 87 21.53 -16.50 9.34
C ILE A 87 21.50 -15.39 8.27
N GLN A 88 20.75 -14.30 8.52
CA GLN A 88 20.61 -13.19 7.58
C GLN A 88 21.96 -12.52 7.27
N GLU A 89 22.85 -12.40 8.24
CA GLU A 89 24.20 -11.87 8.06
C GLU A 89 25.08 -12.69 7.10
N GLN A 90 24.75 -13.97 6.91
CA GLN A 90 25.43 -14.85 5.93
C GLN A 90 24.79 -14.79 4.54
N LEU A 91 23.65 -14.13 4.38
CA LEU A 91 23.01 -13.93 3.08
C LEU A 91 23.48 -12.62 2.42
N PRO A 92 23.40 -12.52 1.09
CA PRO A 92 23.66 -11.26 0.41
C PRO A 92 22.78 -10.13 0.93
N ASN A 93 23.35 -8.95 1.12
CA ASN A 93 22.64 -7.80 1.61
C ASN A 93 21.58 -7.33 0.59
N VAL A 94 20.36 -7.18 1.04
CA VAL A 94 19.27 -6.54 0.29
C VAL A 94 19.25 -5.07 0.66
N SER A 95 19.38 -4.20 -0.33
CA SER A 95 19.35 -2.75 -0.09
C SER A 95 17.99 -2.32 0.44
N SER A 96 17.98 -1.71 1.62
CA SER A 96 16.82 -1.09 2.25
C SER A 96 16.90 0.44 2.22
N LYS A 97 17.65 1.01 1.28
CA LYS A 97 17.78 2.47 1.17
C LYS A 97 16.41 3.08 0.85
N PRO A 98 16.07 4.21 1.50
CA PRO A 98 14.85 4.94 1.16
C PRO A 98 14.79 5.28 -0.33
N LEU A 99 13.63 5.05 -0.94
CA LEU A 99 13.38 5.30 -2.35
C LEU A 99 13.23 6.81 -2.60
N VAL A 100 13.90 7.31 -3.60
CA VAL A 100 13.60 8.67 -4.11
C VAL A 100 12.29 8.57 -4.88
N PHE A 101 11.30 9.40 -4.53
CA PHE A 101 10.02 9.35 -5.22
C PHE A 101 10.18 9.59 -6.72
N GLY A 102 9.53 8.77 -7.51
CA GLY A 102 9.65 8.76 -8.96
C GLY A 102 10.68 7.79 -9.51
N ALA A 103 11.58 7.25 -8.66
CA ALA A 103 12.35 6.09 -9.04
C ALA A 103 11.43 4.85 -9.15
N PRO A 104 11.71 3.93 -10.09
CA PRO A 104 10.94 2.70 -10.20
C PRO A 104 11.10 1.84 -8.96
N ALA A 105 10.07 1.07 -8.63
CA ALA A 105 10.17 0.03 -7.61
C ALA A 105 11.28 -0.98 -7.99
N PRO A 106 11.93 -1.62 -7.00
CA PRO A 106 12.91 -2.67 -7.28
C PRO A 106 12.31 -3.79 -8.14
N THR A 107 13.04 -4.23 -9.16
CA THR A 107 12.61 -5.31 -10.06
C THR A 107 13.33 -6.64 -9.80
N ALA A 108 14.38 -6.63 -8.98
CA ALA A 108 15.10 -7.84 -8.60
C ALA A 108 14.18 -8.76 -7.78
N PRO A 109 14.15 -10.07 -8.06
CA PRO A 109 13.40 -11.02 -7.26
C PRO A 109 13.77 -10.91 -5.78
N LEU A 110 12.76 -10.83 -4.91
CA LEU A 110 12.91 -10.78 -3.47
C LEU A 110 12.04 -11.88 -2.85
N GLY A 111 12.67 -12.82 -2.17
CA GLY A 111 11.97 -13.79 -1.32
C GLY A 111 11.88 -13.32 0.11
N SER A 112 11.05 -13.98 0.88
CA SER A 112 10.94 -13.77 2.32
C SER A 112 11.10 -15.08 3.07
N TRP A 113 11.63 -15.01 4.29
CA TRP A 113 11.84 -16.18 5.13
C TRP A 113 11.69 -15.87 6.61
N THR A 114 11.39 -16.90 7.40
CA THR A 114 11.32 -16.84 8.87
C THR A 114 11.77 -18.16 9.48
N LEU A 115 12.16 -18.16 10.74
CA LEU A 115 12.32 -19.37 11.55
C LEU A 115 10.99 -19.72 12.21
N LEU A 116 10.40 -20.87 11.91
CA LEU A 116 9.25 -21.43 12.63
C LEU A 116 9.69 -21.95 14.02
N ASP A 117 10.83 -22.64 14.03
CA ASP A 117 11.53 -23.14 15.21
C ASP A 117 13.06 -23.11 14.99
N SER A 118 13.86 -23.70 15.91
CA SER A 118 15.32 -23.71 15.80
C SER A 118 15.88 -24.48 14.61
N GLU A 119 15.09 -25.39 14.03
CA GLU A 119 15.52 -26.34 12.99
C GLU A 119 14.67 -26.26 11.72
N THR A 120 13.71 -25.34 11.67
CA THR A 120 12.78 -25.23 10.55
C THR A 120 12.67 -23.79 10.08
N ILE A 121 12.97 -23.56 8.82
CA ILE A 121 12.69 -22.31 8.09
C ILE A 121 11.41 -22.46 7.30
N LEU A 122 10.58 -21.42 7.28
CA LEU A 122 9.60 -21.19 6.23
C LEU A 122 10.16 -20.15 5.27
N ALA A 123 10.28 -20.49 3.98
CA ALA A 123 10.85 -19.62 2.95
C ALA A 123 9.98 -19.62 1.69
N ALA A 124 9.74 -18.45 1.14
CA ALA A 124 9.06 -18.25 -0.13
C ALA A 124 9.97 -17.48 -1.11
N PRO A 125 10.34 -18.07 -2.23
CA PRO A 125 11.23 -17.42 -3.19
C PRO A 125 10.60 -16.23 -3.91
N GLY A 126 9.27 -16.14 -3.92
CA GLY A 126 8.51 -15.05 -4.51
C GLY A 126 7.56 -14.41 -3.52
N CYS A 127 7.38 -13.10 -3.66
CA CYS A 127 6.47 -12.30 -2.87
C CYS A 127 5.72 -11.29 -3.73
N THR A 128 4.56 -10.83 -3.26
CA THR A 128 3.78 -9.82 -3.99
C THR A 128 4.34 -8.41 -3.87
N SER A 129 5.12 -8.13 -2.82
CA SER A 129 5.78 -6.84 -2.65
C SER A 129 7.24 -6.90 -3.08
N PRO A 130 7.75 -5.93 -3.85
CA PRO A 130 9.17 -5.79 -4.15
C PRO A 130 9.99 -5.21 -2.99
N PHE A 131 9.33 -4.82 -1.91
CA PHE A 131 9.94 -4.25 -0.71
C PHE A 131 10.02 -5.29 0.41
N PRO A 132 11.10 -5.33 1.21
CA PRO A 132 11.19 -6.19 2.37
C PRO A 132 9.96 -6.03 3.26
N ASN A 133 9.28 -7.14 3.56
CA ASN A 133 8.07 -7.19 4.38
C ASN A 133 6.90 -6.28 3.91
N GLY A 134 6.95 -5.76 2.68
CA GLY A 134 5.96 -4.80 2.18
C GLY A 134 6.18 -3.37 2.65
N GLU A 135 7.29 -3.07 3.28
CA GLU A 135 7.58 -1.78 3.92
C GLU A 135 8.43 -0.89 3.00
N VAL A 136 7.79 0.07 2.35
CA VAL A 136 8.49 1.05 1.53
C VAL A 136 8.83 2.30 2.34
N GLN A 137 10.10 2.71 2.28
CA GLN A 137 10.55 3.98 2.87
C GLN A 137 10.94 4.95 1.76
N PHE A 138 10.64 6.24 1.96
CA PHE A 138 11.00 7.29 1.02
C PHE A 138 12.03 8.26 1.62
N VAL A 139 12.82 8.86 0.75
CA VAL A 139 13.57 10.09 1.08
C VAL A 139 12.55 11.20 1.27
N GLU A 140 12.26 11.53 2.53
CA GLU A 140 11.21 12.48 2.88
C GLU A 140 11.60 13.94 2.58
N ASP A 141 10.71 14.69 1.97
CA ASP A 141 10.75 16.15 2.01
C ASP A 141 10.05 16.64 3.30
N ARG A 142 10.83 17.20 4.21
CA ARG A 142 10.34 17.69 5.51
C ARG A 142 10.04 19.19 5.52
N ARG A 143 10.23 19.89 4.40
CA ARG A 143 10.10 21.35 4.32
C ARG A 143 9.00 21.83 3.38
N GLY A 144 8.79 21.11 2.28
CA GLY A 144 7.83 21.50 1.25
C GLY A 144 6.37 21.18 1.60
N PRO A 145 6.04 19.95 1.97
CA PRO A 145 4.66 19.57 2.23
C PRO A 145 4.19 20.01 3.63
N PRO A 146 2.89 20.39 3.78
CA PRO A 146 2.33 20.84 5.07
C PRO A 146 2.06 19.66 6.02
N SER A 147 2.09 18.42 5.55
CA SER A 147 1.86 17.21 6.33
C SER A 147 2.55 16.00 5.69
N ARG A 148 2.70 14.89 6.44
CA ARG A 148 3.28 13.64 5.91
C ARG A 148 2.29 12.78 5.11
N ALA A 149 1.05 13.23 4.91
CA ALA A 149 0.05 12.48 4.14
C ALA A 149 0.47 12.22 2.68
N TYR A 150 1.37 13.02 2.12
CA TYR A 150 1.93 12.82 0.78
C TYR A 150 2.68 11.48 0.63
N LEU A 151 3.24 10.91 1.70
CA LEU A 151 3.95 9.61 1.65
C LEU A 151 3.02 8.47 1.26
N LYS A 152 1.78 8.49 1.75
CA LYS A 152 0.73 7.55 1.37
C LYS A 152 0.44 7.62 -0.13
N LEU A 153 0.31 8.85 -0.66
CA LEU A 153 0.12 9.06 -2.10
C LEU A 153 1.32 8.57 -2.92
N TRP A 154 2.54 8.87 -2.48
CA TRP A 154 3.76 8.38 -3.13
C TRP A 154 3.84 6.87 -3.17
N GLU A 155 3.49 6.21 -2.06
CA GLU A 155 3.45 4.75 -1.99
C GLU A 155 2.41 4.18 -2.95
N ALA A 156 1.17 4.70 -2.94
CA ALA A 156 0.14 4.26 -3.86
C ALA A 156 0.59 4.37 -5.32
N LEU A 157 1.13 5.51 -5.73
CA LEU A 157 1.59 5.75 -7.11
C LEU A 157 2.81 4.90 -7.47
N THR A 158 3.71 4.62 -6.52
CA THR A 158 4.86 3.72 -6.73
C THR A 158 4.40 2.28 -6.98
N ILE A 159 3.42 1.79 -6.21
CA ILE A 159 2.85 0.44 -6.37
C ILE A 159 2.06 0.33 -7.68
N ILE A 160 1.30 1.36 -8.04
CA ILE A 160 0.56 1.44 -9.31
C ILE A 160 1.51 1.45 -10.51
N GLY A 161 2.73 2.00 -10.35
CA GLY A 161 3.69 2.20 -11.44
C GLY A 161 3.30 3.33 -12.43
N ARG A 162 2.28 4.12 -12.08
CA ARG A 162 1.80 5.27 -12.87
C ARG A 162 1.51 6.45 -11.94
N ARG A 163 1.76 7.65 -12.42
CA ARG A 163 1.54 8.90 -11.71
C ARG A 163 1.06 9.99 -12.64
N PRO A 164 0.38 11.04 -12.14
CA PRO A 164 0.08 12.22 -12.91
C PRO A 164 1.34 12.90 -13.44
N GLY A 165 1.19 13.62 -14.54
CA GLY A 165 2.26 14.38 -15.18
C GLY A 165 1.79 15.75 -15.68
N PRO A 166 2.68 16.48 -16.37
CA PRO A 166 2.35 17.78 -16.98
C PRO A 166 1.15 17.68 -17.91
N GLY A 167 0.21 18.64 -17.75
CA GLY A 167 -1.01 18.71 -18.56
C GLY A 167 -2.16 17.84 -18.07
N GLU A 168 -1.96 16.92 -17.13
CA GLU A 168 -3.05 16.16 -16.53
C GLU A 168 -3.77 16.96 -15.45
N ARG A 169 -5.10 16.83 -15.41
CA ARG A 169 -5.97 17.47 -14.43
C ARG A 169 -6.27 16.51 -13.29
N CYS A 170 -5.91 16.92 -12.09
CA CYS A 170 -6.13 16.15 -10.85
C CYS A 170 -7.16 16.84 -9.98
N LEU A 171 -8.15 16.08 -9.48
CA LEU A 171 -9.09 16.53 -8.48
C LEU A 171 -8.69 15.93 -7.13
N ASP A 172 -8.37 16.78 -6.14
CA ASP A 172 -7.98 16.38 -4.77
C ASP A 172 -9.10 16.74 -3.80
N LEU A 173 -9.81 15.72 -3.30
CA LEU A 173 -10.98 15.82 -2.44
C LEU A 173 -10.61 15.60 -0.97
N GLY A 174 -10.93 16.58 -0.10
CA GLY A 174 -10.51 16.59 1.29
C GLY A 174 -9.05 17.03 1.41
N SER A 175 -8.69 18.03 0.63
CA SER A 175 -7.31 18.40 0.35
C SER A 175 -6.59 19.11 1.49
N SER A 176 -7.28 19.80 2.39
CA SER A 176 -6.64 20.59 3.47
C SER A 176 -5.81 19.68 4.41
N PRO A 177 -4.60 20.10 4.80
CA PRO A 177 -3.89 21.35 4.54
C PRO A 177 -3.11 21.41 3.22
N GLY A 178 -3.24 20.41 2.33
CA GLY A 178 -2.66 20.41 0.98
C GLY A 178 -1.49 19.46 0.78
N GLY A 179 -1.35 18.40 1.58
CA GLY A 179 -0.25 17.44 1.43
C GLY A 179 -0.28 16.70 0.09
N TRP A 180 -1.45 16.26 -0.35
CA TRP A 180 -1.62 15.61 -1.65
C TRP A 180 -1.58 16.63 -2.79
N SER A 181 -2.27 17.77 -2.67
CA SER A 181 -2.22 18.84 -3.67
C SER A 181 -0.78 19.30 -3.94
N TRP A 182 0.03 19.47 -2.89
CA TRP A 182 1.46 19.77 -3.02
C TRP A 182 2.19 18.69 -3.84
N ALA A 183 2.00 17.44 -3.51
CA ALA A 183 2.68 16.34 -4.19
C ALA A 183 2.28 16.23 -5.66
N LEU A 184 1.00 16.39 -5.97
CA LEU A 184 0.46 16.36 -7.34
C LEU A 184 1.00 17.52 -8.19
N GLN A 185 1.03 18.72 -7.62
CA GLN A 185 1.60 19.90 -8.27
C GLN A 185 3.10 19.70 -8.55
N ARG A 186 3.86 19.09 -7.64
CA ARG A 186 5.29 18.79 -7.84
C ARG A 186 5.53 17.73 -8.94
N MET A 187 4.51 16.97 -9.33
CA MET A 187 4.55 16.08 -10.51
C MET A 187 4.23 16.83 -11.81
N GLY A 188 3.85 18.12 -11.73
CA GLY A 188 3.51 18.96 -12.88
C GLY A 188 2.03 18.95 -13.27
N ALA A 189 1.17 18.34 -12.48
CA ALA A 189 -0.26 18.31 -12.75
C ALA A 189 -0.96 19.63 -12.40
N HIS A 190 -2.06 19.93 -13.09
CA HIS A 190 -3.01 20.95 -12.67
C HIS A 190 -3.96 20.37 -11.61
N VAL A 191 -4.02 21.00 -10.43
CA VAL A 191 -4.73 20.47 -9.27
C VAL A 191 -5.95 21.31 -8.91
N ILE A 192 -7.13 20.72 -9.01
CA ILE A 192 -8.37 21.25 -8.44
C ILE A 192 -8.47 20.67 -7.01
N SER A 193 -8.13 21.51 -6.05
CA SER A 193 -8.06 21.18 -4.62
C SER A 193 -9.37 21.58 -3.96
N VAL A 194 -10.08 20.64 -3.34
CA VAL A 194 -11.43 20.88 -2.78
C VAL A 194 -11.47 20.52 -1.30
N ASP A 195 -11.74 21.50 -0.47
CA ASP A 195 -11.97 21.36 0.97
C ASP A 195 -12.77 22.56 1.50
N LYS A 196 -13.49 22.36 2.60
CA LYS A 196 -14.12 23.46 3.36
C LYS A 196 -13.13 24.30 4.16
N ALA A 197 -11.97 23.70 4.49
CA ALA A 197 -10.87 24.37 5.18
C ALA A 197 -9.82 24.87 4.16
N PRO A 198 -9.06 25.93 4.51
CA PRO A 198 -8.05 26.48 3.62
C PRO A 198 -6.85 25.53 3.49
N LEU A 199 -6.15 25.66 2.37
CA LEU A 199 -4.81 25.10 2.19
C LEU A 199 -3.80 25.87 3.07
N ALA A 200 -2.70 25.20 3.43
CA ALA A 200 -1.55 25.88 4.01
C ALA A 200 -1.06 27.00 3.07
N PRO A 201 -0.69 28.20 3.61
CA PRO A 201 -0.35 29.34 2.77
C PRO A 201 0.75 29.10 1.73
N ALA A 202 1.70 28.20 2.05
CA ALA A 202 2.77 27.83 1.12
C ALA A 202 2.24 27.02 -0.07
N VAL A 203 1.24 26.18 0.15
CA VAL A 203 0.60 25.37 -0.89
C VAL A 203 -0.36 26.19 -1.75
N ALA A 204 -1.16 27.03 -1.10
CA ALA A 204 -2.13 27.91 -1.80
C ALA A 204 -1.49 28.88 -2.79
N ARG A 205 -0.19 29.19 -2.65
CA ARG A 205 0.58 30.06 -3.56
C ARG A 205 1.25 29.32 -4.70
N LEU A 206 1.22 27.99 -4.72
CA LEU A 206 1.85 27.23 -5.79
C LEU A 206 1.08 27.45 -7.09
N PRO A 207 1.78 27.59 -8.23
CA PRO A 207 1.11 27.63 -9.52
C PRO A 207 0.38 26.30 -9.78
N GLU A 208 -0.57 26.31 -10.69
CA GLU A 208 -1.35 25.12 -11.07
C GLU A 208 -2.20 24.50 -9.93
N ILE A 209 -2.41 25.19 -8.81
CA ILE A 209 -3.36 24.81 -7.77
C ILE A 209 -4.55 25.77 -7.76
N GLU A 210 -5.73 25.26 -8.08
CA GLU A 210 -7.02 25.94 -7.92
C GLU A 210 -7.71 25.42 -6.67
N HIS A 211 -7.81 26.24 -5.61
CA HIS A 211 -8.53 25.83 -4.40
C HIS A 211 -10.00 26.28 -4.45
N ARG A 212 -10.89 25.31 -4.18
CA ARG A 212 -12.34 25.54 -4.08
C ARG A 212 -12.81 25.25 -2.66
N PHE A 213 -13.36 26.27 -2.01
CA PHE A 213 -13.99 26.16 -0.69
C PHE A 213 -15.36 25.49 -0.82
N ASP A 214 -15.37 24.17 -0.92
CA ASP A 214 -16.61 23.39 -1.12
C ASP A 214 -16.52 22.03 -0.42
N SER A 215 -17.65 21.35 -0.36
CA SER A 215 -17.71 19.97 0.09
C SER A 215 -17.43 19.02 -1.06
N ALA A 216 -16.46 18.11 -0.87
CA ALA A 216 -16.21 17.00 -1.82
C ALA A 216 -17.49 16.25 -2.24
N PHE A 217 -18.47 16.20 -1.34
CA PHE A 217 -19.73 15.46 -1.57
C PHE A 217 -20.81 16.27 -2.28
N ALA A 218 -20.66 17.59 -2.37
CA ALA A 218 -21.59 18.48 -3.06
C ALA A 218 -21.27 18.67 -4.54
N LEU A 219 -20.03 18.35 -4.95
CA LEU A 219 -19.59 18.55 -6.32
C LEU A 219 -20.41 17.74 -7.32
N ASP A 220 -20.81 18.38 -8.41
CA ASP A 220 -21.33 17.69 -9.58
C ASP A 220 -20.16 17.33 -10.52
N PRO A 221 -19.93 16.04 -10.81
CA PRO A 221 -18.88 15.60 -11.72
C PRO A 221 -18.96 16.25 -13.11
N ARG A 222 -20.17 16.53 -13.60
CA ARG A 222 -20.39 17.13 -14.92
C ARG A 222 -20.04 18.63 -14.91
N ALA A 223 -20.30 19.32 -13.81
CA ALA A 223 -19.95 20.74 -13.65
C ALA A 223 -18.44 20.97 -13.51
N ILE A 224 -17.71 20.01 -12.88
CA ILE A 224 -16.24 20.03 -12.81
C ILE A 224 -15.65 19.77 -14.21
N GLY A 225 -16.31 18.94 -15.01
CA GLY A 225 -15.84 18.49 -16.31
C GLY A 225 -14.78 17.37 -16.21
N PRO A 226 -14.16 16.97 -17.34
CA PRO A 226 -13.22 15.87 -17.37
C PRO A 226 -11.98 16.13 -16.51
N VAL A 227 -11.62 15.12 -15.72
CA VAL A 227 -10.36 15.05 -14.97
C VAL A 227 -9.66 13.72 -15.26
N ASP A 228 -8.34 13.72 -15.26
CA ASP A 228 -7.56 12.50 -15.51
C ASP A 228 -7.47 11.65 -14.27
N TRP A 229 -7.44 12.30 -13.10
CA TRP A 229 -7.32 11.65 -11.81
C TRP A 229 -8.25 12.26 -10.76
N LEU A 230 -8.85 11.40 -9.95
CA LEU A 230 -9.53 11.77 -8.72
C LEU A 230 -8.78 11.15 -7.54
N PHE A 231 -8.34 12.01 -6.65
CA PHE A 231 -7.71 11.69 -5.39
C PHE A 231 -8.63 12.02 -4.24
N SER A 232 -8.63 11.20 -3.19
CA SER A 232 -9.42 11.51 -1.99
C SER A 232 -8.76 10.94 -0.74
N ASP A 233 -8.39 11.82 0.18
CA ASP A 233 -8.00 11.48 1.56
C ASP A 233 -9.00 12.07 2.57
N VAL A 234 -10.25 12.28 2.13
CA VAL A 234 -11.31 12.89 2.94
C VAL A 234 -11.67 12.02 4.15
N VAL A 235 -11.89 12.66 5.29
CA VAL A 235 -12.42 11.98 6.48
C VAL A 235 -13.94 11.85 6.36
N CYS A 236 -14.41 10.64 6.14
CA CYS A 236 -15.83 10.31 6.08
C CYS A 236 -16.06 8.83 6.37
N TYR A 237 -17.31 8.45 6.60
CA TYR A 237 -17.69 7.04 6.68
C TYR A 237 -17.46 6.33 5.32
N PRO A 238 -16.96 5.10 5.30
CA PRO A 238 -16.67 4.33 4.08
C PRO A 238 -17.82 4.26 3.08
N ALA A 239 -19.05 4.07 3.54
CA ALA A 239 -20.24 4.04 2.66
C ALA A 239 -20.46 5.36 1.90
N ARG A 240 -20.13 6.49 2.53
CA ARG A 240 -20.24 7.81 1.89
C ARG A 240 -19.19 8.02 0.80
N LEU A 241 -17.97 7.51 1.02
CA LEU A 241 -16.91 7.52 0.01
C LEU A 241 -17.29 6.62 -1.17
N LEU A 242 -17.85 5.44 -0.90
CA LEU A 242 -18.32 4.52 -1.94
C LEU A 242 -19.35 5.19 -2.85
N ALA A 243 -20.37 5.84 -2.26
CA ALA A 243 -21.39 6.56 -3.04
C ALA A 243 -20.79 7.71 -3.88
N LEU A 244 -19.76 8.40 -3.37
CA LEU A 244 -19.02 9.42 -4.11
C LEU A 244 -18.30 8.79 -5.31
N VAL A 245 -17.54 7.72 -5.10
CA VAL A 245 -16.82 7.01 -6.16
C VAL A 245 -17.77 6.48 -7.23
N GLU A 246 -18.88 5.84 -6.84
CA GLU A 246 -19.91 5.33 -7.76
C GLU A 246 -20.50 6.46 -8.62
N ARG A 247 -20.78 7.62 -8.04
CA ARG A 247 -21.29 8.81 -8.76
C ARG A 247 -20.29 9.33 -9.81
N TRP A 248 -19.00 9.47 -9.44
CA TRP A 248 -17.97 9.92 -10.38
C TRP A 248 -17.72 8.92 -11.50
N ARG A 249 -17.73 7.63 -11.19
CA ARG A 249 -17.64 6.57 -12.21
C ARG A 249 -18.83 6.56 -13.16
N ALA A 250 -20.04 6.69 -12.62
CA ALA A 250 -21.26 6.74 -13.44
C ALA A 250 -21.30 7.96 -14.38
N ALA A 251 -20.72 9.09 -13.96
CA ALA A 251 -20.60 10.28 -14.79
C ALA A 251 -19.62 10.13 -15.96
N GLY A 252 -18.65 9.19 -15.86
CA GLY A 252 -17.63 8.97 -16.89
C GLY A 252 -16.66 10.13 -17.09
N THR A 253 -16.55 11.04 -16.11
CA THR A 253 -15.72 12.25 -16.19
C THR A 253 -14.33 12.08 -15.55
N CYS A 254 -14.02 10.90 -15.03
CA CYS A 254 -12.72 10.61 -14.42
C CYS A 254 -12.26 9.20 -14.81
N ARG A 255 -10.97 9.07 -15.15
CA ARG A 255 -10.36 7.81 -15.57
C ARG A 255 -9.69 7.06 -14.42
N ASN A 256 -8.89 7.77 -13.61
CA ASN A 256 -8.05 7.17 -12.59
C ASN A 256 -8.46 7.63 -11.19
N PHE A 257 -8.52 6.70 -10.25
CA PHE A 257 -8.96 6.95 -8.88
C PHE A 257 -7.92 6.45 -7.88
N VAL A 258 -7.61 7.25 -6.88
CA VAL A 258 -6.85 6.88 -5.68
C VAL A 258 -7.56 7.42 -4.47
N CYS A 259 -8.18 6.56 -3.68
CA CYS A 259 -9.02 6.97 -2.55
C CYS A 259 -8.62 6.23 -1.27
N THR A 260 -8.54 6.94 -0.16
CA THR A 260 -8.33 6.36 1.16
C THR A 260 -9.67 6.11 1.85
N ILE A 261 -9.93 4.86 2.21
CA ILE A 261 -11.11 4.42 2.96
C ILE A 261 -10.73 4.46 4.45
N LYS A 262 -11.23 5.45 5.18
CA LYS A 262 -10.91 5.66 6.60
C LYS A 262 -11.98 5.06 7.50
N PHE A 263 -11.58 4.14 8.38
CA PHE A 263 -12.48 3.56 9.36
C PHE A 263 -12.46 4.43 10.63
N GLN A 264 -13.63 4.93 11.04
CA GLN A 264 -13.78 5.80 12.21
C GLN A 264 -14.18 5.04 13.49
N GLY A 265 -14.23 3.74 13.41
CA GLY A 265 -14.56 2.75 14.42
C GLY A 265 -14.00 1.40 14.01
N PRO A 266 -14.67 0.29 14.28
CA PRO A 266 -14.30 -1.03 13.75
C PRO A 266 -14.24 -1.02 12.22
N THR A 267 -13.47 -1.93 11.65
CA THR A 267 -13.37 -2.10 10.20
C THR A 267 -14.71 -2.49 9.59
N GLU A 268 -15.18 -1.71 8.63
CA GLU A 268 -16.41 -1.99 7.86
C GLU A 268 -16.09 -2.94 6.69
N HIS A 269 -15.81 -4.22 7.00
CA HIS A 269 -15.39 -5.24 6.03
C HIS A 269 -16.35 -5.39 4.83
N GLU A 270 -17.66 -5.23 5.06
CA GLU A 270 -18.66 -5.32 3.98
C GLU A 270 -18.47 -4.21 2.95
N ILE A 271 -18.24 -2.99 3.41
CA ILE A 271 -17.98 -1.86 2.51
C ILE A 271 -16.62 -2.02 1.81
N ALA A 272 -15.60 -2.50 2.53
CA ALA A 272 -14.29 -2.81 1.93
C ALA A 272 -14.43 -3.85 0.79
N ARG A 273 -15.22 -4.91 1.00
CA ARG A 273 -15.52 -5.90 -0.05
C ARG A 273 -16.23 -5.29 -1.26
N ARG A 274 -17.17 -4.36 -1.04
CA ARG A 274 -17.84 -3.65 -2.15
C ARG A 274 -16.86 -2.82 -2.97
N PHE A 275 -15.89 -2.14 -2.35
CA PHE A 275 -14.81 -1.45 -3.06
C PHE A 275 -13.96 -2.43 -3.85
N ALA A 276 -13.54 -3.55 -3.24
CA ALA A 276 -12.72 -4.57 -3.91
C ALA A 276 -13.44 -5.25 -5.07
N ALA A 277 -14.78 -5.36 -5.02
CA ALA A 277 -15.59 -5.94 -6.08
C ALA A 277 -15.75 -5.04 -7.32
N ILE A 278 -15.32 -3.78 -7.27
CA ILE A 278 -15.35 -2.89 -8.43
C ILE A 278 -14.37 -3.40 -9.50
N PRO A 279 -14.82 -3.74 -10.73
CA PRO A 279 -13.96 -4.32 -11.75
C PRO A 279 -12.74 -3.43 -12.08
N GLY A 280 -11.55 -4.06 -12.16
CA GLY A 280 -10.29 -3.39 -12.47
C GLY A 280 -9.74 -2.53 -11.33
N SER A 281 -10.29 -2.65 -10.12
CA SER A 281 -9.76 -1.95 -8.95
C SER A 281 -8.85 -2.85 -8.10
N GLN A 282 -8.09 -2.20 -7.23
CA GLN A 282 -7.26 -2.84 -6.20
C GLN A 282 -7.54 -2.18 -4.85
N LEU A 283 -7.53 -2.97 -3.79
CA LEU A 283 -7.69 -2.53 -2.42
C LEU A 283 -6.52 -3.04 -1.59
N ARG A 284 -5.84 -2.15 -0.86
CA ARG A 284 -4.63 -2.50 -0.09
C ARG A 284 -4.49 -1.65 1.16
N HIS A 285 -3.96 -2.23 2.21
CA HIS A 285 -3.33 -1.47 3.28
C HIS A 285 -1.90 -1.10 2.84
N LEU A 286 -1.60 0.19 2.81
CA LEU A 286 -0.26 0.69 2.51
C LEU A 286 0.56 0.80 3.81
N PHE A 287 1.87 0.75 3.70
CA PHE A 287 2.76 0.92 4.85
C PHE A 287 2.55 2.28 5.56
N HIS A 288 2.21 3.32 4.79
CA HIS A 288 1.92 4.66 5.33
C HIS A 288 0.45 4.86 5.74
N ASN A 289 -0.40 3.86 5.62
CA ASN A 289 -1.76 3.93 6.15
C ASN A 289 -1.78 3.78 7.67
N LYS A 290 -2.83 4.33 8.26
CA LYS A 290 -3.25 4.02 9.63
C LYS A 290 -4.39 2.99 9.56
N HIS A 291 -5.44 3.14 10.37
CA HIS A 291 -6.65 2.30 10.26
C HIS A 291 -7.49 2.72 9.04
N GLU A 292 -6.97 2.41 7.88
CA GLU A 292 -7.53 2.80 6.58
C GLU A 292 -7.00 1.90 5.47
N LEU A 293 -7.73 1.78 4.38
CA LEU A 293 -7.30 1.09 3.17
C LEU A 293 -7.19 2.08 2.02
N THR A 294 -6.30 1.82 1.08
CA THR A 294 -6.20 2.59 -0.17
C THR A 294 -6.81 1.78 -1.30
N TRP A 295 -7.82 2.36 -1.91
CA TRP A 295 -8.49 1.84 -3.10
C TRP A 295 -8.03 2.59 -4.33
N THR A 296 -7.72 1.84 -5.38
CA THR A 296 -7.25 2.39 -6.66
C THR A 296 -7.96 1.74 -7.84
N LYS A 297 -8.28 2.54 -8.86
CA LYS A 297 -8.73 2.07 -10.16
C LYS A 297 -8.05 2.88 -11.24
N ILE A 298 -7.31 2.23 -12.13
CA ILE A 298 -6.48 2.85 -13.16
C ILE A 298 -6.91 2.31 -14.52
N GLU A 299 -7.06 3.21 -15.49
CA GLU A 299 -7.33 2.89 -16.91
C GLU A 299 -6.07 2.93 -17.76
#